data_da082b14be860388fae9298037594c9e
#
_entry.id   da082b14be860388fae9298037594c9e
#
_cell.length_a   1.000
_cell.length_b   1.000
_cell.length_c   1.000
_cell.angle_alpha   90.00
_cell.angle_beta   90.00
_cell.angle_gamma   90.00
#
_symmetry.space_group_name_H-M   'P 1'
#
loop_
_entity.id
_entity.type
_entity.pdbx_description
1 polymer ?
#
loop_
_entity_poly.entity_id
_entity_poly.type
_entity_poly.pdbx_seq_one_letter_code
_entity_poly.pdbx_strand_id
1 'polypeptide(L)'
;MAMALGVTASAYAANPFSDVPAGHWAYDSINKLAAAGVIEGYGDSTFGGDKLMTRYEMAQIVAKAMAKGANVDKLAAEFADELDNLGVRVANLEKKADNVKITGEIRAHYEDLDEVYYTDINDPKTKKGSNSKLRSRIWVKGQVNDDWTYTAMLQNEQVFADKGHSDNKGDEDVTFQRAFVNGRLGGLAVEAGRNNASLLGGEILSHRADRVKVAYGKDVKLAAEYGKLSSTNGGSLGDDYYAVSLSGKVGALGLEAVYVDVNEDKYLLQDNDIWAIGANYAFDKNVAVKAAYLKGDVENAKGEDDGWYAALNYKGAKAAKAGSWGAYAGYYDMAASTMISNGWNTGLANDYRKFFDGFEGWKAGVNYTFAKNIVGTVEYVDLDAKDDVQENKSLWSQVVFTF
;
A
#
# COMPACT_ATOMS: atom_id res chain seq x y z
N MET A 1 47.81 20.90 5.40
CA MET A 1 47.12 20.81 4.09
C MET A 1 45.73 21.42 4.22
N ALA A 2 45.57 22.60 3.67
CA ALA A 2 44.27 23.30 3.67
C ALA A 2 43.46 22.84 2.44
N MET A 3 42.33 22.19 2.64
CA MET A 3 41.38 21.91 1.56
C MET A 3 40.53 23.18 1.29
N ALA A 4 40.75 23.77 0.12
CA ALA A 4 39.94 24.83 -0.40
C ALA A 4 38.57 24.26 -0.79
N LEU A 5 37.51 24.69 -0.11
CA LEU A 5 36.12 24.48 -0.53
C LEU A 5 35.89 25.34 -1.78
N GLY A 6 35.86 24.71 -2.94
CA GLY A 6 35.48 25.34 -4.18
C GLY A 6 33.98 25.66 -4.13
N VAL A 7 33.63 26.92 -3.94
CA VAL A 7 32.30 27.44 -4.21
C VAL A 7 32.14 27.45 -5.72
N THR A 8 31.39 26.50 -6.28
CA THR A 8 30.95 26.57 -7.67
C THR A 8 29.95 27.73 -7.78
N ALA A 9 30.44 28.87 -8.22
CA ALA A 9 29.58 29.96 -8.68
C ALA A 9 28.74 29.41 -9.84
N SER A 10 27.44 29.32 -9.68
CA SER A 10 26.51 29.09 -10.78
C SER A 10 26.72 30.23 -11.78
N ALA A 11 27.32 29.94 -12.92
CA ALA A 11 27.38 30.87 -14.03
C ALA A 11 25.92 31.15 -14.47
N TYR A 12 25.38 32.28 -14.05
CA TYR A 12 24.14 32.80 -14.64
C TYR A 12 24.41 33.02 -16.12
N ALA A 13 23.67 32.38 -17.00
CA ALA A 13 23.70 32.68 -18.42
C ALA A 13 23.49 34.19 -18.60
N ALA A 14 24.30 34.82 -19.45
CA ALA A 14 24.17 36.25 -19.76
C ALA A 14 22.73 36.52 -20.21
N ASN A 15 22.20 37.71 -19.84
CA ASN A 15 20.86 38.12 -20.24
C ASN A 15 20.71 37.98 -21.77
N PRO A 16 19.70 37.23 -22.25
CA PRO A 16 19.51 37.03 -23.67
C PRO A 16 18.99 38.34 -24.37
N PHE A 17 18.65 39.37 -23.62
CA PHE A 17 18.02 40.57 -24.15
C PHE A 17 18.99 41.78 -24.21
N SER A 18 19.17 42.31 -25.41
CA SER A 18 20.12 43.37 -25.70
C SER A 18 19.68 44.74 -25.15
N ASP A 19 18.40 44.93 -24.91
CA ASP A 19 17.77 46.17 -24.42
C ASP A 19 17.62 46.21 -22.89
N VAL A 20 18.11 45.23 -22.17
CA VAL A 20 18.14 45.21 -20.69
C VAL A 20 19.58 45.22 -20.21
N PRO A 21 20.18 46.39 -19.94
CA PRO A 21 21.57 46.45 -19.54
C PRO A 21 21.78 45.97 -18.10
N ALA A 22 22.97 45.48 -17.78
CA ALA A 22 23.34 44.92 -16.47
C ALA A 22 23.06 45.83 -15.27
N GLY A 23 22.97 47.15 -15.47
CA GLY A 23 22.62 48.10 -14.43
C GLY A 23 21.13 48.39 -14.28
N HIS A 24 20.27 47.76 -15.09
CA HIS A 24 18.83 47.96 -15.01
C HIS A 24 18.26 47.29 -13.75
N TRP A 25 17.37 47.97 -13.04
CA TRP A 25 16.80 47.46 -11.78
C TRP A 25 16.12 46.10 -11.89
N ALA A 26 15.58 45.76 -13.04
CA ALA A 26 14.88 44.50 -13.31
C ALA A 26 15.78 43.42 -13.92
N TYR A 27 17.09 43.68 -14.16
CA TYR A 27 17.99 42.78 -14.88
C TYR A 27 18.00 41.36 -14.33
N ASP A 28 18.18 41.19 -13.02
CA ASP A 28 18.24 39.88 -12.38
C ASP A 28 16.90 39.11 -12.42
N SER A 29 15.79 39.86 -12.30
CA SER A 29 14.44 39.31 -12.35
C SER A 29 14.10 38.81 -13.76
N ILE A 30 14.43 39.61 -14.78
CA ILE A 30 14.24 39.26 -16.20
C ILE A 30 15.12 38.07 -16.57
N ASN A 31 16.36 38.02 -16.15
CA ASN A 31 17.25 36.89 -16.34
C ASN A 31 16.69 35.57 -15.72
N LYS A 32 16.23 35.64 -14.51
CA LYS A 32 15.61 34.50 -13.82
C LYS A 32 14.37 33.99 -14.57
N LEU A 33 13.51 34.90 -15.01
CA LEU A 33 12.30 34.55 -15.73
C LEU A 33 12.62 33.97 -17.14
N ALA A 34 13.63 34.53 -17.82
CA ALA A 34 14.10 33.99 -19.10
C ALA A 34 14.77 32.63 -18.95
N ALA A 35 15.63 32.45 -17.94
CA ALA A 35 16.25 31.16 -17.63
C ALA A 35 15.23 30.08 -17.23
N ALA A 36 14.14 30.49 -16.58
CA ALA A 36 13.01 29.63 -16.27
C ALA A 36 12.09 29.36 -17.48
N GLY A 37 12.29 30.01 -18.62
CA GLY A 37 11.46 29.87 -19.82
C GLY A 37 10.04 30.43 -19.64
N VAL A 38 9.85 31.39 -18.74
CA VAL A 38 8.59 32.10 -18.52
C VAL A 38 8.43 33.23 -19.55
N ILE A 39 9.54 33.92 -19.84
CA ILE A 39 9.61 34.99 -20.85
C ILE A 39 10.63 34.61 -21.92
N GLU A 40 10.36 34.94 -23.16
CA GLU A 40 11.22 34.63 -24.31
C GLU A 40 11.68 35.89 -25.06
N GLY A 41 11.10 37.07 -24.73
CA GLY A 41 11.33 38.30 -25.47
C GLY A 41 10.78 38.27 -26.90
N TYR A 42 11.29 39.15 -27.73
CA TYR A 42 10.93 39.23 -29.13
C TYR A 42 12.02 38.60 -30.01
N GLY A 43 11.67 38.20 -31.22
CA GLY A 43 12.57 37.47 -32.14
C GLY A 43 13.84 38.24 -32.54
N ASP A 44 13.97 39.51 -32.17
CA ASP A 44 15.13 40.37 -32.37
C ASP A 44 16.09 40.42 -31.17
N SER A 45 15.95 39.51 -30.22
CA SER A 45 16.71 39.47 -28.98
C SER A 45 16.47 40.68 -28.05
N THR A 46 15.30 41.30 -28.09
CA THR A 46 14.88 42.35 -27.19
C THR A 46 13.84 41.86 -26.19
N PHE A 47 13.82 42.44 -24.98
CA PHE A 47 12.76 42.24 -24.00
C PHE A 47 11.55 43.14 -24.31
N GLY A 48 11.81 44.33 -24.84
CA GLY A 48 10.79 45.30 -25.24
C GLY A 48 10.02 45.90 -24.08
N GLY A 49 10.71 46.25 -22.98
CA GLY A 49 10.10 46.74 -21.73
C GLY A 49 9.22 47.98 -21.85
N ASP A 50 9.44 48.76 -22.91
CA ASP A 50 8.65 49.98 -23.22
C ASP A 50 7.50 49.72 -24.22
N LYS A 51 7.36 48.49 -24.74
CA LYS A 51 6.27 48.13 -25.67
C LYS A 51 4.99 47.87 -24.88
N LEU A 52 3.87 48.32 -25.43
CA LEU A 52 2.55 47.95 -24.95
C LEU A 52 2.32 46.46 -25.22
N MET A 53 2.03 45.72 -24.19
CA MET A 53 1.73 44.31 -24.24
C MET A 53 0.22 44.10 -24.44
N THR A 54 -0.16 43.23 -25.35
CA THR A 54 -1.55 42.83 -25.50
C THR A 54 -2.00 41.88 -24.37
N ARG A 55 -3.30 41.79 -24.12
CA ARG A 55 -3.84 40.85 -23.14
C ARG A 55 -3.47 39.42 -23.50
N TYR A 56 -3.43 39.02 -24.78
CA TYR A 56 -3.01 37.70 -25.23
C TYR A 56 -1.53 37.41 -24.95
N GLU A 57 -0.63 38.35 -25.12
CA GLU A 57 0.79 38.19 -24.78
C GLU A 57 0.97 38.00 -23.26
N MET A 58 0.23 38.77 -22.45
CA MET A 58 0.22 38.60 -21.02
C MET A 58 -0.35 37.24 -20.62
N ALA A 59 -1.45 36.80 -21.21
CA ALA A 59 -2.04 35.48 -20.98
C ALA A 59 -1.07 34.35 -21.32
N GLN A 60 -0.25 34.47 -22.38
CA GLN A 60 0.81 33.49 -22.69
C GLN A 60 1.88 33.41 -21.60
N ILE A 61 2.29 34.55 -21.04
CA ILE A 61 3.24 34.59 -19.91
C ILE A 61 2.64 33.94 -18.66
N VAL A 62 1.36 34.23 -18.38
CA VAL A 62 0.64 33.62 -17.25
C VAL A 62 0.54 32.10 -17.46
N ALA A 63 0.22 31.63 -18.68
CA ALA A 63 0.17 30.21 -19.00
C ALA A 63 1.52 29.50 -18.77
N LYS A 64 2.62 30.12 -19.24
CA LYS A 64 3.97 29.60 -19.04
C LYS A 64 4.37 29.58 -17.53
N ALA A 65 4.00 30.59 -16.77
CA ALA A 65 4.23 30.65 -15.33
C ALA A 65 3.46 29.53 -14.59
N MET A 66 2.20 29.33 -14.96
CA MET A 66 1.38 28.22 -14.43
C MET A 66 2.00 26.85 -14.74
N ALA A 67 2.43 26.61 -15.97
CA ALA A 67 3.09 25.36 -16.39
C ALA A 67 4.40 25.10 -15.62
N LYS A 68 5.04 26.13 -15.09
CA LYS A 68 6.23 26.04 -14.24
C LYS A 68 5.92 25.97 -12.73
N GLY A 69 4.64 25.86 -12.37
CA GLY A 69 4.20 25.74 -10.97
C GLY A 69 4.20 27.03 -10.16
N ALA A 70 4.23 28.21 -10.82
CA ALA A 70 4.11 29.48 -10.14
C ALA A 70 2.66 29.71 -9.68
N ASN A 71 2.49 30.24 -8.46
CA ASN A 71 1.16 30.67 -8.02
C ASN A 71 0.81 32.01 -8.68
N VAL A 72 -0.08 31.93 -9.66
CA VAL A 72 -0.58 33.08 -10.45
C VAL A 72 -2.11 33.16 -10.45
N ASP A 73 -2.78 32.60 -9.45
CA ASP A 73 -4.23 32.43 -9.40
C ASP A 73 -5.02 33.71 -9.73
N LYS A 74 -4.58 34.85 -9.21
CA LYS A 74 -5.20 36.17 -9.48
C LYS A 74 -5.06 36.57 -10.96
N LEU A 75 -3.88 36.36 -11.55
CA LEU A 75 -3.64 36.64 -12.96
C LEU A 75 -4.38 35.65 -13.86
N ALA A 76 -4.42 34.39 -13.48
CA ALA A 76 -5.19 33.38 -14.20
C ALA A 76 -6.68 33.68 -14.21
N ALA A 77 -7.23 34.22 -13.11
CA ALA A 77 -8.62 34.68 -13.08
C ALA A 77 -8.85 35.94 -13.94
N GLU A 78 -7.93 36.91 -13.93
CA GLU A 78 -8.01 38.11 -14.74
C GLU A 78 -7.94 37.85 -16.26
N PHE A 79 -7.13 36.87 -16.67
CA PHE A 79 -6.91 36.51 -18.08
C PHE A 79 -7.64 35.23 -18.48
N ALA A 80 -8.72 34.86 -17.78
CA ALA A 80 -9.40 33.60 -17.99
C ALA A 80 -9.91 33.41 -19.43
N ASP A 81 -10.49 34.45 -20.02
CA ASP A 81 -11.02 34.41 -21.39
C ASP A 81 -9.90 34.24 -22.43
N GLU A 82 -8.78 34.95 -22.27
CA GLU A 82 -7.63 34.84 -23.16
C GLU A 82 -6.95 33.48 -23.02
N LEU A 83 -6.83 32.97 -21.79
CA LEU A 83 -6.27 31.64 -21.52
C LEU A 83 -7.14 30.53 -22.12
N ASP A 84 -8.47 30.67 -22.08
CA ASP A 84 -9.40 29.72 -22.70
C ASP A 84 -9.29 29.76 -24.23
N ASN A 85 -9.19 30.95 -24.82
CA ASN A 85 -8.99 31.14 -26.26
C ASN A 85 -7.62 30.66 -26.76
N LEU A 86 -6.57 30.72 -25.96
CA LEU A 86 -5.24 30.16 -26.28
C LEU A 86 -5.20 28.63 -26.16
N GLY A 87 -6.32 27.99 -25.87
CA GLY A 87 -6.37 26.54 -25.66
C GLY A 87 -5.72 26.12 -24.35
N VAL A 88 -5.48 27.04 -23.42
CA VAL A 88 -5.05 26.77 -22.05
C VAL A 88 -6.20 26.17 -21.22
N ARG A 89 -7.17 25.55 -21.85
CA ARG A 89 -7.99 24.45 -21.33
C ARG A 89 -7.14 23.31 -20.81
N VAL A 90 -5.83 23.41 -21.07
CA VAL A 90 -4.81 22.43 -20.69
C VAL A 90 -4.76 22.23 -19.17
N ALA A 91 -4.89 23.26 -18.34
CA ALA A 91 -4.89 23.05 -16.89
C ALA A 91 -6.14 22.29 -16.39
N ASN A 92 -7.30 22.45 -17.04
CA ASN A 92 -8.48 21.62 -16.75
C ASN A 92 -8.46 20.30 -17.54
N LEU A 93 -7.77 20.23 -18.66
CA LEU A 93 -7.53 18.99 -19.39
C LEU A 93 -6.38 18.18 -18.80
N GLU A 94 -5.35 18.83 -18.28
CA GLU A 94 -4.31 18.16 -17.48
C GLU A 94 -4.88 17.63 -16.16
N LYS A 95 -5.69 18.39 -15.43
CA LYS A 95 -6.48 17.85 -14.31
C LYS A 95 -7.40 16.71 -14.73
N LYS A 96 -7.92 16.70 -15.96
CA LYS A 96 -8.77 15.62 -16.49
C LYS A 96 -7.97 14.52 -17.20
N ALA A 97 -6.80 14.81 -17.74
CA ALA A 97 -5.89 13.81 -18.30
C ALA A 97 -5.19 13.00 -17.20
N ASP A 98 -4.93 13.60 -16.03
CA ASP A 98 -4.47 12.92 -14.81
C ASP A 98 -5.60 12.22 -14.01
N ASN A 99 -6.79 12.12 -14.60
CA ASN A 99 -7.93 11.47 -13.95
C ASN A 99 -7.73 9.97 -13.74
N VAL A 100 -6.78 9.36 -14.46
CA VAL A 100 -6.44 7.94 -14.34
C VAL A 100 -4.96 7.80 -14.06
N LYS A 101 -4.63 7.34 -12.86
CA LYS A 101 -3.26 7.00 -12.45
C LYS A 101 -3.05 5.51 -12.56
N ILE A 102 -2.00 5.12 -13.27
CA ILE A 102 -1.56 3.73 -13.39
C ILE A 102 -0.26 3.58 -12.59
N THR A 103 -0.20 2.54 -11.76
CA THR A 103 0.99 2.14 -11.01
C THR A 103 1.13 0.64 -11.08
N GLY A 104 2.30 0.11 -10.80
CA GLY A 104 2.51 -1.33 -10.87
C GLY A 104 3.43 -1.87 -9.79
N GLU A 105 3.33 -3.18 -9.61
CA GLU A 105 4.16 -3.97 -8.73
C GLU A 105 4.52 -5.28 -9.41
N ILE A 106 5.80 -5.63 -9.41
CA ILE A 106 6.28 -6.95 -9.76
C ILE A 106 6.94 -7.53 -8.51
N ARG A 107 6.52 -8.73 -8.09
CA ARG A 107 7.09 -9.44 -6.96
C ARG A 107 7.61 -10.81 -7.41
N ALA A 108 8.92 -11.01 -7.34
CA ALA A 108 9.52 -12.33 -7.40
C ALA A 108 9.70 -12.85 -5.97
N HIS A 109 9.27 -14.07 -5.68
CA HIS A 109 9.51 -14.69 -4.39
C HIS A 109 9.95 -16.15 -4.54
N TYR A 110 10.65 -16.60 -3.52
CA TYR A 110 11.00 -17.97 -3.26
C TYR A 110 10.64 -18.32 -1.82
N GLU A 111 9.98 -19.43 -1.64
CA GLU A 111 9.63 -20.01 -0.35
C GLU A 111 10.20 -21.41 -0.25
N ASP A 112 10.89 -21.69 0.85
CA ASP A 112 11.33 -23.04 1.23
C ASP A 112 10.49 -23.49 2.43
N LEU A 113 9.82 -24.62 2.30
CA LEU A 113 8.88 -25.17 3.25
C LEU A 113 9.42 -26.49 3.80
N ASP A 114 9.56 -26.54 5.10
CA ASP A 114 9.75 -27.78 5.84
C ASP A 114 8.41 -28.13 6.51
N GLU A 115 7.59 -28.96 5.85
CA GLU A 115 6.27 -29.34 6.32
C GLU A 115 6.27 -30.81 6.72
N VAL A 116 5.72 -31.12 7.90
CA VAL A 116 5.40 -32.48 8.32
C VAL A 116 3.91 -32.68 8.08
N TYR A 117 3.56 -33.53 7.12
CA TYR A 117 2.17 -33.95 6.92
C TYR A 117 1.90 -35.26 7.60
N TYR A 118 0.87 -35.30 8.42
CA TYR A 118 0.33 -36.56 8.92
C TYR A 118 -0.80 -36.99 7.99
N THR A 119 -0.50 -37.89 7.06
CA THR A 119 -1.54 -38.62 6.30
C THR A 119 -2.12 -39.75 7.11
N ASP A 120 -1.38 -40.25 8.10
CA ASP A 120 -1.74 -41.21 9.12
C ASP A 120 -0.96 -40.84 10.38
N ILE A 121 -1.63 -40.81 11.53
CA ILE A 121 -1.05 -40.51 12.84
C ILE A 121 0.15 -41.38 13.18
N ASN A 122 0.26 -42.55 12.54
CA ASN A 122 1.34 -43.51 12.75
C ASN A 122 2.45 -43.46 11.68
N ASP A 123 2.32 -42.65 10.65
CA ASP A 123 3.31 -42.50 9.56
C ASP A 123 3.48 -41.06 9.11
N PRO A 124 4.20 -40.21 9.93
CA PRO A 124 4.47 -38.83 9.58
C PRO A 124 5.37 -38.76 8.35
N LYS A 125 4.89 -38.14 7.27
CA LYS A 125 5.68 -37.89 6.08
C LYS A 125 6.15 -36.43 6.08
N THR A 126 7.46 -36.24 6.17
CA THR A 126 8.07 -34.94 5.96
C THR A 126 8.03 -34.62 4.48
N LYS A 127 7.32 -33.56 4.09
CA LYS A 127 7.34 -33.03 2.74
C LYS A 127 8.17 -31.74 2.76
N LYS A 128 9.33 -31.79 2.12
CA LYS A 128 10.09 -30.59 1.81
C LYS A 128 9.61 -30.04 0.49
N GLY A 129 9.12 -28.84 0.49
CA GLY A 129 8.62 -28.15 -0.69
C GLY A 129 9.38 -26.84 -0.93
N SER A 130 9.45 -26.44 -2.18
CA SER A 130 9.87 -25.09 -2.52
C SER A 130 8.92 -24.51 -3.56
N ASN A 131 8.68 -23.22 -3.48
CA ASN A 131 7.76 -22.52 -4.36
C ASN A 131 8.43 -21.22 -4.84
N SER A 132 8.48 -21.03 -6.17
CA SER A 132 8.99 -19.81 -6.79
C SER A 132 7.94 -19.21 -7.69
N LYS A 133 7.56 -17.97 -7.45
CA LYS A 133 6.53 -17.28 -8.23
C LYS A 133 6.95 -15.87 -8.62
N LEU A 134 6.45 -15.45 -9.77
CA LEU A 134 6.42 -14.04 -10.19
C LEU A 134 4.97 -13.57 -10.20
N ARG A 135 4.68 -12.54 -9.42
CA ARG A 135 3.38 -11.88 -9.41
C ARG A 135 3.50 -10.49 -10.02
N SER A 136 2.67 -10.21 -11.00
CA SER A 136 2.52 -8.89 -11.61
C SER A 136 1.18 -8.29 -11.22
N ARG A 137 1.18 -7.02 -10.80
CA ARG A 137 -0.01 -6.25 -10.46
C ARG A 137 0.02 -4.90 -11.15
N ILE A 138 -1.09 -4.52 -11.74
CA ILE A 138 -1.31 -3.19 -12.30
C ILE A 138 -2.52 -2.58 -11.61
N TRP A 139 -2.31 -1.42 -11.00
CA TRP A 139 -3.35 -0.64 -10.37
C TRP A 139 -3.78 0.49 -11.29
N VAL A 140 -5.08 0.63 -11.45
CA VAL A 140 -5.72 1.73 -12.17
C VAL A 140 -6.59 2.47 -11.18
N LYS A 141 -6.29 3.74 -10.93
CA LYS A 141 -7.07 4.60 -10.05
C LYS A 141 -7.62 5.76 -10.85
N GLY A 142 -8.95 5.91 -10.90
CA GLY A 142 -9.65 7.00 -11.58
C GLY A 142 -10.40 7.89 -10.60
N GLN A 143 -10.42 9.20 -10.89
CA GLN A 143 -11.27 10.15 -10.20
C GLN A 143 -12.67 10.08 -10.83
N VAL A 144 -13.69 9.79 -10.03
CA VAL A 144 -15.09 9.79 -10.49
C VAL A 144 -15.67 11.21 -10.40
N ASN A 145 -15.46 11.87 -9.27
CA ASN A 145 -15.77 13.27 -9.01
C ASN A 145 -14.92 13.76 -7.82
N ASP A 146 -15.19 14.94 -7.29
CA ASP A 146 -14.40 15.53 -6.19
C ASP A 146 -14.37 14.67 -4.92
N ASP A 147 -15.43 13.91 -4.66
CA ASP A 147 -15.59 13.10 -3.44
C ASP A 147 -15.32 11.61 -3.66
N TRP A 148 -15.31 11.12 -4.91
CA TRP A 148 -15.27 9.69 -5.21
C TRP A 148 -14.16 9.30 -6.17
N THR A 149 -13.50 8.18 -5.86
CA THR A 149 -12.50 7.54 -6.71
C THR A 149 -12.86 6.08 -6.96
N TYR A 150 -12.53 5.59 -8.16
CA TYR A 150 -12.57 4.18 -8.50
C TYR A 150 -11.15 3.62 -8.51
N THR A 151 -10.98 2.42 -7.99
CA THR A 151 -9.70 1.69 -8.03
C THR A 151 -9.93 0.27 -8.52
N ALA A 152 -9.14 -0.14 -9.50
CA ALA A 152 -9.07 -1.52 -9.96
C ALA A 152 -7.65 -2.06 -9.85
N MET A 153 -7.50 -3.37 -9.67
CA MET A 153 -6.22 -4.06 -9.71
C MET A 153 -6.33 -5.32 -10.58
N LEU A 154 -5.51 -5.37 -11.60
CA LEU A 154 -5.26 -6.55 -12.41
C LEU A 154 -4.08 -7.32 -11.82
N GLN A 155 -4.16 -8.62 -11.78
CA GLN A 155 -3.09 -9.50 -11.31
C GLN A 155 -2.93 -10.70 -12.24
N ASN A 156 -1.65 -11.05 -12.46
CA ASN A 156 -1.21 -12.33 -12.98
C ASN A 156 -0.17 -12.90 -12.03
N GLU A 157 -0.16 -14.22 -11.85
CA GLU A 157 0.85 -14.92 -11.05
C GLU A 157 1.37 -16.12 -11.86
N GLN A 158 2.68 -16.24 -11.97
CA GLN A 158 3.37 -17.31 -12.67
C GLN A 158 4.23 -18.11 -11.71
N VAL A 159 4.13 -19.42 -11.75
CA VAL A 159 4.99 -20.36 -10.99
C VAL A 159 6.20 -20.71 -11.85
N PHE A 160 7.43 -20.42 -11.39
CA PHE A 160 8.64 -20.63 -12.20
C PHE A 160 9.30 -22.00 -11.97
N ALA A 161 9.36 -22.42 -10.73
CA ALA A 161 9.96 -23.70 -10.40
C ALA A 161 9.29 -24.22 -9.13
N ASP A 162 8.82 -25.45 -9.19
CA ASP A 162 8.24 -26.13 -8.05
C ASP A 162 8.82 -27.54 -7.98
N LYS A 163 9.51 -27.85 -6.87
CA LYS A 163 9.93 -29.21 -6.55
C LYS A 163 8.74 -29.96 -6.01
N GLY A 164 8.08 -30.73 -6.85
CA GLY A 164 6.96 -31.56 -6.45
C GLY A 164 5.64 -31.28 -7.17
N HIS A 165 5.58 -30.17 -7.95
CA HIS A 165 4.49 -29.95 -8.89
C HIS A 165 5.01 -30.12 -10.31
N SER A 166 4.39 -31.01 -11.06
CA SER A 166 4.78 -31.35 -12.44
C SER A 166 4.48 -30.27 -13.46
N ASP A 167 3.90 -29.17 -13.04
CA ASP A 167 3.35 -28.17 -13.92
C ASP A 167 3.93 -26.79 -13.61
N ASN A 168 4.84 -26.30 -14.45
CA ASN A 168 5.16 -24.88 -14.58
C ASN A 168 3.94 -24.12 -15.15
N LYS A 169 2.75 -24.41 -14.63
CA LYS A 169 1.54 -23.71 -15.03
C LYS A 169 1.49 -22.41 -14.26
N GLY A 170 1.96 -21.35 -14.91
CA GLY A 170 1.54 -20.01 -14.55
C GLY A 170 0.04 -19.91 -14.77
N ASP A 171 -0.62 -19.14 -13.92
CA ASP A 171 -1.95 -18.66 -14.22
C ASP A 171 -1.77 -17.70 -15.41
N GLU A 172 -2.08 -18.14 -16.61
CA GLU A 172 -1.97 -17.35 -17.84
C GLU A 172 -3.02 -16.25 -17.87
N ASP A 173 -4.03 -16.34 -16.99
CA ASP A 173 -5.12 -15.40 -16.94
C ASP A 173 -4.77 -14.14 -16.15
N VAL A 174 -5.14 -13.00 -16.72
CA VAL A 174 -5.13 -11.72 -16.02
C VAL A 174 -6.51 -11.48 -15.45
N THR A 175 -6.62 -11.39 -14.13
CA THR A 175 -7.90 -11.23 -13.46
C THR A 175 -8.02 -9.90 -12.72
N PHE A 176 -9.25 -9.39 -12.61
CA PHE A 176 -9.57 -8.30 -11.69
C PHE A 176 -9.59 -8.83 -10.26
N GLN A 177 -8.50 -8.63 -9.54
CA GLN A 177 -8.40 -9.01 -8.15
C GLN A 177 -9.09 -8.02 -7.21
N ARG A 178 -9.18 -6.76 -7.62
CA ARG A 178 -9.86 -5.70 -6.88
C ARG A 178 -10.57 -4.76 -7.85
N ALA A 179 -11.77 -4.30 -7.45
CA ALA A 179 -12.56 -3.32 -8.19
C ALA A 179 -13.54 -2.67 -7.20
N PHE A 180 -13.27 -1.44 -6.77
CA PHE A 180 -14.02 -0.78 -5.72
C PHE A 180 -14.01 0.74 -5.87
N VAL A 181 -14.96 1.38 -5.23
CA VAL A 181 -15.04 2.84 -5.10
C VAL A 181 -14.77 3.25 -3.67
N ASN A 182 -14.09 4.36 -3.51
CA ASN A 182 -13.91 5.05 -2.23
C ASN A 182 -14.45 6.47 -2.35
N GLY A 183 -15.13 6.93 -1.32
CA GLY A 183 -15.64 8.29 -1.32
C GLY A 183 -16.16 8.75 0.03
N ARG A 184 -16.85 9.88 -0.01
CA ARG A 184 -17.51 10.46 1.15
C ARG A 184 -19.00 10.62 0.88
N LEU A 185 -19.81 10.27 1.89
CA LEU A 185 -21.24 10.50 1.91
C LEU A 185 -21.56 11.28 3.19
N GLY A 186 -21.72 12.58 3.08
CA GLY A 186 -21.78 13.46 4.25
C GLY A 186 -20.50 13.36 5.07
N GLY A 187 -20.57 13.06 6.36
CA GLY A 187 -19.41 12.88 7.25
C GLY A 187 -18.79 11.49 7.21
N LEU A 188 -19.39 10.53 6.50
CA LEU A 188 -18.94 9.14 6.43
C LEU A 188 -17.92 8.93 5.32
N ALA A 189 -16.85 8.20 5.60
CA ALA A 189 -16.01 7.60 4.57
C ALA A 189 -16.63 6.26 4.17
N VAL A 190 -16.76 6.03 2.86
CA VAL A 190 -17.40 4.83 2.30
C VAL A 190 -16.44 4.14 1.34
N GLU A 191 -16.34 2.82 1.44
CA GLU A 191 -15.70 1.96 0.46
C GLU A 191 -16.70 0.88 0.05
N ALA A 192 -16.87 0.65 -1.25
CA ALA A 192 -17.80 -0.37 -1.76
C ALA A 192 -17.24 -1.09 -2.98
N GLY A 193 -17.35 -2.41 -3.01
CA GLY A 193 -16.89 -3.28 -4.07
C GLY A 193 -15.90 -4.34 -3.60
N ARG A 194 -15.21 -4.96 -4.55
CA ARG A 194 -14.22 -6.01 -4.28
C ARG A 194 -12.89 -5.41 -3.86
N ASN A 195 -12.50 -5.60 -2.61
CA ASN A 195 -11.21 -5.18 -2.08
C ASN A 195 -10.70 -6.16 -1.02
N ASN A 196 -9.48 -5.97 -0.53
CA ASN A 196 -8.98 -6.71 0.60
C ASN A 196 -9.63 -6.22 1.90
N ALA A 197 -10.37 -7.08 2.58
CA ALA A 197 -10.76 -6.85 3.96
C ALA A 197 -9.53 -7.07 4.85
N SER A 198 -9.34 -6.18 5.82
CA SER A 198 -8.23 -6.29 6.77
C SER A 198 -8.70 -5.84 8.14
N LEU A 199 -8.60 -6.73 9.12
CA LEU A 199 -8.95 -6.53 10.51
C LEU A 199 -7.74 -6.82 11.39
N LEU A 200 -7.54 -5.99 12.40
CA LEU A 200 -6.40 -6.05 13.34
C LEU A 200 -5.04 -6.12 12.61
N GLY A 201 -4.86 -5.22 11.61
CA GLY A 201 -3.64 -5.20 10.82
C GLY A 201 -3.44 -6.42 9.91
N GLY A 202 -4.46 -7.25 9.72
CA GLY A 202 -4.43 -8.48 8.91
C GLY A 202 -4.18 -9.75 9.70
N GLU A 203 -4.14 -9.70 11.02
CA GLU A 203 -3.93 -10.90 11.84
C GLU A 203 -5.23 -11.72 11.99
N ILE A 204 -6.40 -11.07 12.07
CA ILE A 204 -7.69 -11.77 12.04
C ILE A 204 -8.11 -12.06 10.60
N LEU A 205 -8.13 -11.03 9.78
CA LEU A 205 -8.59 -11.10 8.40
C LEU A 205 -7.70 -10.27 7.49
N SER A 206 -7.18 -10.89 6.44
CA SER A 206 -6.54 -10.25 5.31
C SER A 206 -6.89 -11.00 4.04
N HIS A 207 -8.11 -10.84 3.58
CA HIS A 207 -8.64 -11.60 2.46
C HIS A 207 -9.45 -10.72 1.51
N ARG A 208 -9.55 -11.15 0.26
CA ARG A 208 -10.38 -10.48 -0.73
C ARG A 208 -11.86 -10.69 -0.41
N ALA A 209 -12.63 -9.60 -0.38
CA ALA A 209 -14.06 -9.63 -0.11
C ALA A 209 -14.82 -8.67 -1.03
N ASP A 210 -16.06 -9.04 -1.35
CA ASP A 210 -17.04 -8.16 -1.94
C ASP A 210 -17.80 -7.51 -0.76
N ARG A 211 -17.54 -6.20 -0.50
CA ARG A 211 -17.99 -5.59 0.74
C ARG A 211 -18.37 -4.12 0.62
N VAL A 212 -19.14 -3.66 1.60
CA VAL A 212 -19.33 -2.25 1.90
C VAL A 212 -18.75 -1.97 3.28
N LYS A 213 -17.92 -0.95 3.36
CA LYS A 213 -17.34 -0.44 4.61
C LYS A 213 -17.69 1.02 4.76
N VAL A 214 -18.14 1.39 5.95
CA VAL A 214 -18.37 2.77 6.34
C VAL A 214 -17.52 3.10 7.55
N ALA A 215 -16.99 4.32 7.62
CA ALA A 215 -16.19 4.76 8.76
C ALA A 215 -16.49 6.23 9.09
N TYR A 216 -16.45 6.53 10.38
CA TYR A 216 -16.66 7.87 10.92
C TYR A 216 -15.62 8.18 11.99
N GLY A 217 -15.25 9.46 12.08
CA GLY A 217 -14.31 9.95 13.06
C GLY A 217 -12.94 10.25 12.49
N LYS A 218 -12.10 10.92 13.28
CA LYS A 218 -10.75 11.37 12.90
C LYS A 218 -9.70 10.79 13.85
N ASP A 219 -9.66 11.26 15.08
CA ASP A 219 -8.71 10.80 16.11
C ASP A 219 -9.16 9.48 16.74
N VAL A 220 -10.47 9.34 16.94
CA VAL A 220 -11.14 8.07 17.22
C VAL A 220 -12.00 7.75 16.01
N LYS A 221 -11.83 6.56 15.46
CA LYS A 221 -12.52 6.09 14.26
C LYS A 221 -13.34 4.86 14.60
N LEU A 222 -14.64 4.95 14.33
CA LEU A 222 -15.55 3.82 14.30
C LEU A 222 -15.72 3.39 12.84
N ALA A 223 -15.59 2.10 12.56
CA ALA A 223 -15.89 1.55 11.25
C ALA A 223 -16.77 0.31 11.38
N ALA A 224 -17.65 0.13 10.40
CA ALA A 224 -18.45 -1.06 10.23
C ALA A 224 -18.35 -1.53 8.78
N GLU A 225 -18.31 -2.84 8.59
CA GLU A 225 -18.30 -3.44 7.26
C GLU A 225 -19.14 -4.71 7.22
N TYR A 226 -19.74 -4.94 6.06
CA TYR A 226 -20.45 -6.16 5.72
C TYR A 226 -20.00 -6.61 4.34
N GLY A 227 -19.78 -7.91 4.18
CA GLY A 227 -19.32 -8.43 2.91
C GLY A 227 -19.32 -9.95 2.83
N LYS A 228 -18.96 -10.43 1.65
CA LYS A 228 -18.79 -11.84 1.34
C LYS A 228 -17.34 -12.12 1.01
N LEU A 229 -16.75 -13.10 1.68
CA LEU A 229 -15.37 -13.50 1.41
C LEU A 229 -15.29 -14.19 0.04
N SER A 230 -14.38 -13.74 -0.81
CA SER A 230 -14.24 -14.34 -2.13
C SER A 230 -13.60 -15.71 -2.04
N SER A 231 -14.09 -16.65 -2.84
CA SER A 231 -13.43 -17.94 -2.99
C SER A 231 -12.03 -17.78 -3.57
N THR A 232 -11.06 -18.49 -3.02
CA THR A 232 -9.76 -18.76 -3.62
C THR A 232 -9.68 -20.22 -3.99
N ASN A 233 -8.70 -20.62 -4.79
CA ASN A 233 -8.51 -21.97 -5.33
C ASN A 233 -9.00 -23.08 -4.39
N GLY A 234 -10.25 -23.50 -4.55
CA GLY A 234 -10.84 -24.62 -3.79
C GLY A 234 -12.01 -24.32 -2.85
N GLY A 235 -12.52 -23.07 -2.77
CA GLY A 235 -13.75 -22.80 -2.06
C GLY A 235 -13.80 -21.46 -1.32
N SER A 236 -14.99 -21.11 -0.81
CA SER A 236 -15.23 -19.96 0.05
C SER A 236 -14.62 -20.15 1.44
N LEU A 237 -14.18 -19.09 2.12
CA LEU A 237 -13.73 -19.14 3.51
C LEU A 237 -14.90 -19.06 4.51
N GLY A 238 -16.07 -18.73 4.05
CA GLY A 238 -17.31 -18.54 4.76
C GLY A 238 -18.35 -17.99 3.82
N ASP A 239 -19.58 -17.80 4.27
CA ASP A 239 -20.60 -17.23 3.41
C ASP A 239 -20.49 -15.69 3.41
N ASP A 240 -20.94 -15.06 4.46
CA ASP A 240 -20.81 -13.62 4.64
C ASP A 240 -20.27 -13.29 6.05
N TYR A 241 -19.84 -12.06 6.21
CA TYR A 241 -19.35 -11.57 7.50
C TYR A 241 -19.79 -10.13 7.73
N TYR A 242 -19.87 -9.75 8.98
CA TYR A 242 -19.90 -8.34 9.37
C TYR A 242 -18.86 -8.08 10.45
N ALA A 243 -18.31 -6.87 10.43
CA ALA A 243 -17.33 -6.48 11.43
C ALA A 243 -17.53 -5.03 11.86
N VAL A 244 -17.21 -4.79 13.13
CA VAL A 244 -17.14 -3.45 13.72
C VAL A 244 -15.77 -3.25 14.33
N SER A 245 -15.15 -2.11 14.07
CA SER A 245 -13.88 -1.75 14.68
C SER A 245 -13.90 -0.33 15.23
N LEU A 246 -13.28 -0.18 16.40
CA LEU A 246 -13.03 1.11 17.05
C LEU A 246 -11.52 1.28 17.20
N SER A 247 -10.96 2.33 16.64
CA SER A 247 -9.53 2.59 16.74
C SER A 247 -9.24 4.05 17.09
N GLY A 248 -8.14 4.28 17.78
CA GLY A 248 -7.71 5.62 18.14
C GLY A 248 -6.27 5.68 18.62
N LYS A 249 -5.77 6.91 18.84
CA LYS A 249 -4.41 7.14 19.36
C LYS A 249 -4.43 8.07 20.56
N VAL A 250 -3.63 7.72 21.57
CA VAL A 250 -3.34 8.56 22.73
C VAL A 250 -1.81 8.68 22.84
N GLY A 251 -1.27 9.80 22.38
CA GLY A 251 0.18 9.98 22.27
C GLY A 251 0.82 8.96 21.32
N ALA A 252 1.78 8.18 21.84
CA ALA A 252 2.48 7.13 21.11
C ALA A 252 1.72 5.78 21.08
N LEU A 253 0.64 5.65 21.87
CA LEU A 253 -0.16 4.45 21.97
C LEU A 253 -1.32 4.51 20.98
N GLY A 254 -1.36 3.58 20.03
CA GLY A 254 -2.51 3.26 19.19
C GLY A 254 -3.27 2.08 19.79
N LEU A 255 -4.58 2.15 19.81
CA LEU A 255 -5.48 1.10 20.27
C LEU A 255 -6.48 0.75 19.17
N GLU A 256 -6.85 -0.52 19.09
CA GLU A 256 -7.89 -1.02 18.19
C GLU A 256 -8.68 -2.12 18.89
N ALA A 257 -10.00 -2.02 18.86
CA ALA A 257 -10.91 -3.08 19.23
C ALA A 257 -11.68 -3.53 18.01
N VAL A 258 -11.85 -4.83 17.85
CA VAL A 258 -12.54 -5.44 16.70
C VAL A 258 -13.53 -6.48 17.21
N TYR A 259 -14.68 -6.50 16.58
CA TYR A 259 -15.61 -7.60 16.59
C TYR A 259 -15.89 -8.01 15.15
N VAL A 260 -15.87 -9.28 14.86
CA VAL A 260 -16.26 -9.84 13.57
C VAL A 260 -17.03 -11.15 13.79
N ASP A 261 -18.09 -11.29 13.03
CA ASP A 261 -18.90 -12.49 12.93
C ASP A 261 -18.81 -13.01 11.49
N VAL A 262 -18.56 -14.30 11.35
CA VAL A 262 -18.48 -15.01 10.07
C VAL A 262 -19.51 -16.12 10.06
N ASN A 263 -20.52 -15.98 9.21
CA ASN A 263 -21.52 -17.02 9.00
C ASN A 263 -20.89 -18.21 8.25
N GLU A 264 -21.18 -19.42 8.74
CA GLU A 264 -20.73 -20.67 8.12
C GLU A 264 -19.23 -20.68 7.80
N ASP A 265 -18.38 -20.41 8.81
CA ASP A 265 -16.94 -20.52 8.64
C ASP A 265 -16.60 -21.92 8.12
N LYS A 266 -16.03 -21.96 6.93
CA LYS A 266 -15.83 -23.22 6.18
C LYS A 266 -14.92 -24.21 6.89
N TYR A 267 -13.95 -23.74 7.65
CA TYR A 267 -12.99 -24.61 8.31
C TYR A 267 -13.47 -25.08 9.67
N LEU A 268 -14.24 -24.25 10.34
CA LEU A 268 -14.85 -24.57 11.62
C LEU A 268 -16.23 -25.23 11.44
N LEU A 269 -16.80 -25.18 10.23
CA LEU A 269 -18.12 -25.74 9.84
C LEU A 269 -19.29 -25.20 10.66
N GLN A 270 -19.17 -23.99 11.16
CA GLN A 270 -20.17 -23.30 11.98
C GLN A 270 -19.86 -21.81 12.04
N ASP A 271 -20.77 -21.03 12.62
CA ASP A 271 -20.58 -19.60 12.82
C ASP A 271 -19.40 -19.36 13.77
N ASN A 272 -18.68 -18.27 13.55
CA ASN A 272 -17.50 -17.90 14.34
C ASN A 272 -17.48 -16.41 14.66
N ASP A 273 -17.59 -16.10 15.92
CA ASP A 273 -17.48 -14.76 16.49
C ASP A 273 -16.09 -14.51 17.02
N ILE A 274 -15.45 -13.42 16.62
CA ILE A 274 -14.11 -13.07 17.11
C ILE A 274 -14.12 -11.67 17.74
N TRP A 275 -13.65 -11.59 18.97
CA TRP A 275 -13.37 -10.36 19.69
C TRP A 275 -11.86 -10.14 19.79
N ALA A 276 -11.40 -8.93 19.58
CA ALA A 276 -10.00 -8.63 19.72
C ALA A 276 -9.77 -7.22 20.28
N ILE A 277 -8.70 -7.09 21.03
CA ILE A 277 -8.14 -5.80 21.43
C ILE A 277 -6.65 -5.79 21.11
N GLY A 278 -6.23 -4.80 20.34
CA GLY A 278 -4.85 -4.62 19.93
C GLY A 278 -4.28 -3.28 20.37
N ALA A 279 -2.99 -3.27 20.61
CA ALA A 279 -2.22 -2.09 20.94
C ALA A 279 -0.95 -2.01 20.09
N ASN A 280 -0.58 -0.79 19.73
CA ASN A 280 0.69 -0.49 19.06
C ASN A 280 1.33 0.70 19.77
N TYR A 281 2.51 0.51 20.33
CA TYR A 281 3.25 1.55 21.03
C TYR A 281 4.56 1.86 20.31
N ALA A 282 4.71 3.11 19.89
CA ALA A 282 5.95 3.61 19.31
C ALA A 282 6.83 4.23 20.37
N PHE A 283 7.92 3.55 20.76
CA PHE A 283 8.91 4.09 21.70
C PHE A 283 9.63 5.31 21.14
N ASP A 284 9.95 5.21 19.87
CA ASP A 284 10.53 6.31 19.08
C ASP A 284 10.22 6.11 17.57
N LYS A 285 10.89 6.88 16.71
CA LYS A 285 10.74 6.78 15.24
C LYS A 285 11.27 5.46 14.64
N ASN A 286 11.99 4.65 15.42
CA ASN A 286 12.62 3.43 14.95
C ASN A 286 12.05 2.17 15.60
N VAL A 287 11.56 2.24 16.82
CA VAL A 287 11.14 1.08 17.61
C VAL A 287 9.65 1.16 17.94
N ALA A 288 8.91 0.12 17.58
CA ALA A 288 7.52 -0.04 17.96
C ALA A 288 7.23 -1.49 18.35
N VAL A 289 6.33 -1.66 19.31
CA VAL A 289 5.78 -2.96 19.72
C VAL A 289 4.31 -3.00 19.37
N LYS A 290 3.86 -4.13 18.83
CA LYS A 290 2.46 -4.46 18.64
C LYS A 290 2.12 -5.65 19.52
N ALA A 291 0.94 -5.64 20.11
CA ALA A 291 0.41 -6.80 20.83
C ALA A 291 -1.12 -6.81 20.69
N ALA A 292 -1.70 -7.98 20.71
CA ALA A 292 -3.15 -8.13 20.79
C ALA A 292 -3.53 -9.38 21.55
N TYR A 293 -4.74 -9.36 22.10
CA TYR A 293 -5.46 -10.49 22.61
C TYR A 293 -6.74 -10.70 21.79
N LEU A 294 -7.04 -11.94 21.48
CA LEU A 294 -8.15 -12.36 20.65
C LEU A 294 -8.93 -13.45 21.36
N LYS A 295 -10.22 -13.50 21.11
CA LYS A 295 -11.14 -14.52 21.63
C LYS A 295 -12.08 -14.92 20.51
N GLY A 296 -12.09 -16.20 20.16
CA GLY A 296 -13.08 -16.79 19.29
C GLY A 296 -14.23 -17.37 20.10
N ASP A 297 -15.42 -17.37 19.55
CA ASP A 297 -16.59 -18.03 20.14
C ASP A 297 -17.23 -18.91 19.08
N VAL A 298 -16.98 -20.19 19.17
CA VAL A 298 -17.48 -21.22 18.23
C VAL A 298 -18.24 -22.24 19.04
N GLU A 299 -19.51 -22.42 18.71
CA GLU A 299 -20.36 -23.41 19.40
C GLU A 299 -19.78 -24.82 19.25
N ASN A 300 -19.58 -25.51 20.35
CA ASN A 300 -18.99 -26.87 20.42
C ASN A 300 -17.53 -26.97 19.93
N ALA A 301 -16.76 -25.87 19.93
CA ALA A 301 -15.34 -25.96 19.65
C ALA A 301 -14.63 -26.94 20.62
N LYS A 302 -13.79 -27.78 20.05
CA LYS A 302 -12.81 -28.56 20.84
C LYS A 302 -11.50 -27.79 20.79
N GLY A 303 -10.87 -27.63 21.95
CA GLY A 303 -9.58 -26.94 22.04
C GLY A 303 -9.69 -25.53 22.61
N GLU A 304 -8.61 -24.77 22.46
CA GLU A 304 -8.53 -23.38 22.90
C GLU A 304 -9.34 -22.45 21.99
N ASP A 305 -9.85 -21.38 22.56
CA ASP A 305 -10.68 -20.40 21.88
C ASP A 305 -10.11 -18.99 21.98
N ASP A 306 -8.92 -18.83 22.53
CA ASP A 306 -8.25 -17.56 22.64
C ASP A 306 -6.86 -17.56 21.98
N GLY A 307 -6.32 -16.39 21.80
CA GLY A 307 -5.02 -16.20 21.24
C GLY A 307 -4.42 -14.83 21.60
N TRP A 308 -3.14 -14.73 21.44
CA TRP A 308 -2.43 -13.48 21.63
C TRP A 308 -1.18 -13.44 20.75
N TYR A 309 -0.71 -12.25 20.48
CA TYR A 309 0.62 -12.07 19.88
C TYR A 309 1.31 -10.83 20.42
N ALA A 310 2.64 -10.85 20.34
CA ALA A 310 3.47 -9.68 20.56
C ALA A 310 4.59 -9.61 19.52
N ALA A 311 4.78 -8.46 18.90
CA ALA A 311 5.77 -8.26 17.85
C ALA A 311 6.52 -6.94 18.02
N LEU A 312 7.85 -7.02 17.88
CA LEU A 312 8.76 -5.89 17.86
C LEU A 312 9.09 -5.52 16.42
N ASN A 313 9.02 -4.24 16.11
CA ASN A 313 9.43 -3.69 14.83
C ASN A 313 10.55 -2.67 15.01
N TYR A 314 11.63 -2.81 14.25
CA TYR A 314 12.75 -1.88 14.22
C TYR A 314 12.89 -1.24 12.84
N LYS A 315 12.76 0.08 12.76
CA LYS A 315 12.80 0.86 11.53
C LYS A 315 11.76 0.37 10.48
N GLY A 316 12.21 0.14 9.27
CA GLY A 316 11.46 -0.33 8.10
C GLY A 316 12.11 0.13 6.82
N ALA A 317 12.15 -0.73 5.80
CA ALA A 317 12.56 -0.35 4.46
C ALA A 317 11.57 0.67 3.88
N LYS A 318 12.08 1.72 3.26
CA LYS A 318 11.31 2.76 2.57
C LYS A 318 11.64 2.68 1.09
N ALA A 319 10.71 2.27 0.26
CA ALA A 319 10.92 2.07 -1.17
C ALA A 319 11.53 3.30 -1.87
N ALA A 320 11.17 4.50 -1.46
CA ALA A 320 11.73 5.75 -1.98
C ALA A 320 13.20 6.03 -1.58
N LYS A 321 13.76 5.28 -0.58
CA LYS A 321 15.07 5.56 0.00
C LYS A 321 15.99 4.33 -0.07
N ALA A 322 16.86 4.28 -1.06
CA ALA A 322 17.91 3.27 -1.14
C ALA A 322 18.75 3.20 0.14
N GLY A 323 19.14 2.00 0.56
CA GLY A 323 19.90 1.75 1.79
C GLY A 323 19.04 1.77 3.07
N SER A 324 17.74 2.08 3.01
CA SER A 324 16.87 1.94 4.18
C SER A 324 16.56 0.48 4.45
N TRP A 325 16.46 0.13 5.73
CA TRP A 325 16.21 -1.23 6.17
C TRP A 325 15.39 -1.27 7.45
N GLY A 326 14.87 -2.43 7.76
CA GLY A 326 14.19 -2.71 9.00
C GLY A 326 14.21 -4.19 9.32
N ALA A 327 13.88 -4.50 10.57
CA ALA A 327 13.74 -5.86 11.05
C ALA A 327 12.50 -5.96 11.95
N TYR A 328 11.94 -7.14 12.05
CA TYR A 328 10.83 -7.43 12.93
C TYR A 328 10.93 -8.85 13.47
N ALA A 329 10.38 -9.05 14.66
CA ALA A 329 10.19 -10.38 15.22
C ALA A 329 8.94 -10.37 16.10
N GLY A 330 8.19 -11.46 16.10
CA GLY A 330 7.01 -11.62 16.91
C GLY A 330 6.79 -13.08 17.29
N TYR A 331 6.18 -13.28 18.45
CA TYR A 331 5.66 -14.54 18.91
C TYR A 331 4.14 -14.51 18.87
N TYR A 332 3.56 -15.60 18.47
CA TYR A 332 2.14 -15.77 18.22
C TYR A 332 1.68 -17.05 18.90
N ASP A 333 0.52 -16.98 19.49
CA ASP A 333 -0.18 -18.09 20.09
C ASP A 333 -1.65 -17.91 19.75
N MET A 334 -2.16 -18.67 18.76
CA MET A 334 -3.41 -18.38 18.07
C MET A 334 -4.26 -19.64 17.96
N ALA A 335 -5.40 -19.67 18.62
CA ALA A 335 -6.39 -20.70 18.37
C ALA A 335 -7.01 -20.55 16.97
N ALA A 336 -7.44 -21.64 16.36
CA ALA A 336 -8.05 -21.63 15.03
C ALA A 336 -9.27 -20.71 14.94
N SER A 337 -10.05 -20.59 16.00
CA SER A 337 -11.22 -19.71 16.10
C SER A 337 -10.87 -18.23 16.17
N THR A 338 -9.62 -17.85 16.46
CA THR A 338 -9.22 -16.43 16.64
C THR A 338 -8.85 -15.72 15.34
N MET A 339 -8.85 -16.40 14.21
CA MET A 339 -8.56 -15.83 12.90
C MET A 339 -9.45 -16.43 11.80
N ILE A 340 -9.62 -15.70 10.72
CA ILE A 340 -10.35 -16.11 9.51
C ILE A 340 -9.37 -16.46 8.38
N SER A 341 -8.49 -15.50 8.08
CA SER A 341 -7.41 -15.64 7.09
C SER A 341 -6.38 -14.55 7.35
N ASN A 342 -5.21 -14.90 7.81
CA ASN A 342 -4.19 -13.91 8.08
C ASN A 342 -3.43 -13.48 6.81
N GLY A 343 -2.74 -12.35 6.90
CA GLY A 343 -2.03 -11.73 5.78
C GLY A 343 -0.54 -12.03 5.72
N TRP A 344 -0.07 -13.13 6.30
CA TRP A 344 1.34 -13.48 6.26
C TRP A 344 1.81 -13.83 4.84
N ASN A 345 3.11 -13.71 4.59
CA ASN A 345 3.67 -14.07 3.28
C ASN A 345 3.56 -15.57 3.03
N THR A 346 3.87 -16.37 4.04
CA THR A 346 3.66 -17.83 4.01
C THR A 346 2.19 -18.18 4.25
N GLY A 347 1.73 -19.28 3.67
CA GLY A 347 0.39 -19.83 3.90
C GLY A 347 0.24 -20.61 5.20
N LEU A 348 1.33 -20.92 5.90
CA LEU A 348 1.36 -21.85 7.04
C LEU A 348 0.31 -21.54 8.11
N ALA A 349 0.20 -20.31 8.57
CA ALA A 349 -0.76 -19.95 9.61
C ALA A 349 -2.22 -20.23 9.21
N ASN A 350 -2.57 -20.06 7.93
CA ASN A 350 -3.89 -20.40 7.41
C ASN A 350 -4.08 -21.92 7.29
N ASP A 351 -3.02 -22.66 7.01
CA ASP A 351 -3.07 -24.12 6.98
C ASP A 351 -3.23 -24.69 8.38
N TYR A 352 -2.59 -24.14 9.41
CA TYR A 352 -2.80 -24.51 10.81
C TYR A 352 -4.24 -24.30 11.27
N ARG A 353 -4.84 -23.16 10.90
CA ARG A 353 -6.26 -22.94 11.15
C ARG A 353 -7.17 -23.98 10.48
N LYS A 354 -6.78 -24.41 9.30
CA LYS A 354 -7.59 -25.32 8.46
C LYS A 354 -7.53 -26.75 8.92
N PHE A 355 -6.38 -27.20 9.41
CA PHE A 355 -6.12 -28.62 9.67
C PHE A 355 -5.89 -28.93 11.15
N PHE A 356 -5.66 -27.92 11.98
CA PHE A 356 -5.28 -28.04 13.39
C PHE A 356 -6.06 -27.03 14.23
N ASP A 357 -6.00 -27.20 15.56
CA ASP A 357 -6.70 -26.33 16.50
C ASP A 357 -6.06 -24.92 16.65
N GLY A 358 -5.09 -24.58 15.80
CA GLY A 358 -4.34 -23.36 15.77
C GLY A 358 -2.85 -23.61 15.85
N PHE A 359 -2.07 -22.57 16.16
CA PHE A 359 -0.61 -22.65 16.21
C PHE A 359 -0.02 -21.77 17.31
N GLU A 360 1.18 -22.11 17.72
CA GLU A 360 2.07 -21.21 18.44
C GLU A 360 3.44 -21.16 17.75
N GLY A 361 4.20 -20.11 17.98
CA GLY A 361 5.53 -19.98 17.42
C GLY A 361 5.92 -18.56 17.07
N TRP A 362 6.97 -18.42 16.30
CA TRP A 362 7.56 -17.11 16.03
C TRP A 362 7.79 -16.85 14.54
N LYS A 363 7.81 -15.57 14.23
CA LYS A 363 8.11 -15.03 12.91
C LYS A 363 9.13 -13.92 13.05
N ALA A 364 10.17 -13.93 12.22
CA ALA A 364 11.14 -12.85 12.18
C ALA A 364 11.53 -12.54 10.72
N GLY A 365 11.83 -11.28 10.45
CA GLY A 365 12.22 -10.87 9.10
C GLY A 365 13.03 -9.59 9.06
N VAL A 366 13.68 -9.41 7.91
CA VAL A 366 14.46 -8.23 7.56
C VAL A 366 14.04 -7.75 6.19
N ASN A 367 13.90 -6.45 6.04
CA ASN A 367 13.66 -5.81 4.73
C ASN A 367 14.74 -4.78 4.43
N TYR A 368 15.08 -4.63 3.14
CA TYR A 368 16.13 -3.73 2.67
C TYR A 368 15.76 -3.13 1.31
N THR A 369 15.97 -1.83 1.16
CA THR A 369 15.77 -1.12 -0.11
C THR A 369 17.09 -1.06 -0.89
N PHE A 370 17.23 -1.90 -1.91
CA PHE A 370 18.43 -1.99 -2.74
C PHE A 370 18.64 -0.74 -3.60
N ALA A 371 17.56 -0.29 -4.22
CA ALA A 371 17.48 0.94 -5.01
C ALA A 371 16.08 1.57 -4.83
N LYS A 372 15.90 2.80 -5.30
CA LYS A 372 14.56 3.41 -5.29
C LYS A 372 13.55 2.47 -5.93
N ASN A 373 12.47 2.17 -5.21
CA ASN A 373 11.38 1.30 -5.63
C ASN A 373 11.73 -0.19 -5.79
N ILE A 374 12.87 -0.64 -5.24
CA ILE A 374 13.31 -2.05 -5.23
C ILE A 374 13.57 -2.47 -3.79
N VAL A 375 12.66 -3.28 -3.23
CA VAL A 375 12.72 -3.73 -1.83
C VAL A 375 12.79 -5.24 -1.75
N GLY A 376 13.80 -5.75 -1.04
CA GLY A 376 13.91 -7.17 -0.68
C GLY A 376 13.43 -7.42 0.73
N THR A 377 12.91 -8.61 0.96
CA THR A 377 12.51 -9.11 2.29
C THR A 377 12.93 -10.56 2.42
N VAL A 378 13.45 -10.92 3.57
CA VAL A 378 13.65 -12.31 4.01
C VAL A 378 12.90 -12.46 5.32
N GLU A 379 12.07 -13.50 5.42
CA GLU A 379 11.24 -13.80 6.59
C GLU A 379 11.37 -15.30 6.91
N TYR A 380 11.53 -15.61 8.16
CA TYR A 380 11.54 -16.96 8.67
C TYR A 380 10.39 -17.12 9.66
N VAL A 381 9.70 -18.25 9.53
CA VAL A 381 8.53 -18.63 10.34
C VAL A 381 8.78 -20.03 10.89
N ASP A 382 8.50 -20.23 12.17
CA ASP A 382 8.62 -21.48 12.87
C ASP A 382 7.40 -21.65 13.77
N LEU A 383 6.52 -22.57 13.42
CA LEU A 383 5.24 -22.78 14.07
C LEU A 383 5.03 -24.23 14.47
N ASP A 384 4.49 -24.41 15.66
CA ASP A 384 4.01 -25.67 16.20
C ASP A 384 2.48 -25.66 16.24
N ALA A 385 1.87 -26.79 15.94
CA ALA A 385 0.43 -26.98 16.14
C ALA A 385 0.10 -27.02 17.63
N LYS A 386 -1.03 -26.46 18.03
CA LYS A 386 -1.47 -26.49 19.43
C LYS A 386 -1.80 -27.90 19.96
N ASP A 387 -1.98 -28.85 19.09
CA ASP A 387 -2.20 -30.25 19.42
C ASP A 387 -0.89 -31.08 19.50
N ASP A 388 0.27 -30.42 19.46
CA ASP A 388 1.63 -31.02 19.52
C ASP A 388 1.92 -32.05 18.40
N VAL A 389 1.10 -32.09 17.35
CA VAL A 389 1.21 -33.13 16.31
C VAL A 389 2.12 -32.68 15.18
N GLN A 390 2.35 -31.39 14.98
CA GLN A 390 3.06 -30.88 13.82
C GLN A 390 3.90 -29.63 14.09
N GLU A 391 5.14 -29.63 13.58
CA GLU A 391 6.05 -28.49 13.51
C GLU A 391 6.30 -28.15 12.03
N ASN A 392 6.14 -26.88 11.63
CA ASN A 392 6.42 -26.42 10.27
C ASN A 392 7.26 -25.17 10.26
N LYS A 393 8.18 -25.11 9.30
CA LYS A 393 9.09 -23.99 9.10
C LYS A 393 8.99 -23.47 7.67
N SER A 394 9.06 -22.17 7.53
CA SER A 394 9.11 -21.51 6.23
C SER A 394 10.21 -20.48 6.19
N LEU A 395 11.01 -20.51 5.13
CA LEU A 395 11.91 -19.43 4.75
C LEU A 395 11.36 -18.74 3.50
N TRP A 396 10.83 -17.56 3.67
CA TRP A 396 10.34 -16.71 2.58
C TRP A 396 11.39 -15.69 2.18
N SER A 397 11.63 -15.55 0.91
CA SER A 397 12.45 -14.47 0.35
C SER A 397 11.76 -13.83 -0.85
N GLN A 398 11.78 -12.52 -0.95
CA GLN A 398 11.17 -11.79 -2.07
C GLN A 398 11.93 -10.54 -2.45
N VAL A 399 11.75 -10.14 -3.72
CA VAL A 399 12.10 -8.80 -4.20
C VAL A 399 10.88 -8.20 -4.88
N VAL A 400 10.55 -6.97 -4.49
CA VAL A 400 9.41 -6.20 -5.01
C VAL A 400 9.92 -4.99 -5.75
N PHE A 401 9.47 -4.83 -6.99
CA PHE A 401 9.69 -3.67 -7.85
C PHE A 401 8.37 -2.91 -7.94
N THR A 402 8.40 -1.59 -7.69
CA THR A 402 7.21 -0.73 -7.83
C THR A 402 7.47 0.39 -8.82
N PHE A 403 6.46 0.79 -9.61
CA PHE A 403 6.56 1.85 -10.62
C PHE A 403 5.26 2.61 -10.77
#